data_11246f13ebdf3eddaef902ae72ea6391
#
_entry.id   11246f13ebdf3eddaef902ae72ea6391
#
_cell.length_a   1.000
_cell.length_b   1.000
_cell.length_c   1.000
_cell.angle_alpha   90.00
_cell.angle_beta   90.00
_cell.angle_gamma   90.00
#
_symmetry.space_group_name_H-M   'P 1'
#
loop_
_entity.id
_entity.type
_entity.pdbx_description
1 polymer ?
#
loop_
_entity_poly.entity_id
_entity_poly.type
_entity_poly.pdbx_seq_one_letter_code
_entity_poly.pdbx_strand_id
1 'polypeptide(L)'
;MRAQLAAEGFACQYDAVWVKPNRRAVDVAKTVLAELEIEQGSIYNSEYMPSSSEAGDPRNAFELDKVQSTYIRFISEFEKVAQARMVRRTAAECLTLRIRLMDAWRSVIKQDPSLPDALLPAGYARGRARDVFLATYDALGPGAEACVREIAAQCGIAHTQLRHFPSSLPTTLP
;
A
#
# COMPACT_ATOMS: atom_id res chain seq x y z
N MET A 1 -5.40 16.19 -17.57
CA MET A 1 -5.88 14.82 -17.81
C MET A 1 -4.85 13.75 -17.46
N ARG A 2 -3.72 13.61 -18.17
CA ARG A 2 -2.76 12.50 -17.93
C ARG A 2 -2.29 12.41 -16.47
N ALA A 3 -1.88 13.52 -15.88
CA ALA A 3 -1.42 13.57 -14.49
C ALA A 3 -2.52 13.22 -13.49
N GLN A 4 -3.76 13.60 -13.76
CA GLN A 4 -4.89 13.32 -12.87
C GLN A 4 -5.32 11.85 -12.95
N LEU A 5 -5.39 11.27 -14.15
CA LEU A 5 -5.63 9.83 -14.31
C LEU A 5 -4.53 9.00 -13.64
N ALA A 6 -3.26 9.40 -13.79
CA ALA A 6 -2.15 8.73 -13.12
C ALA A 6 -2.24 8.86 -11.59
N ALA A 7 -2.61 10.04 -11.07
CA ALA A 7 -2.80 10.24 -9.63
C ALA A 7 -3.93 9.36 -9.06
N GLU A 8 -4.96 9.10 -9.88
CA GLU A 8 -6.05 8.20 -9.56
C GLU A 8 -5.70 6.70 -9.78
N GLY A 9 -4.45 6.39 -10.15
CA GLY A 9 -3.95 5.03 -10.31
C GLY A 9 -4.33 4.35 -11.62
N PHE A 10 -4.69 5.14 -12.66
CA PHE A 10 -4.77 4.64 -14.01
C PHE A 10 -3.37 4.58 -14.64
N ALA A 11 -3.10 3.55 -15.41
CA ALA A 11 -1.89 3.42 -16.22
C ALA A 11 -2.19 3.63 -17.70
N CYS A 12 -1.28 4.30 -18.40
CA CYS A 12 -1.39 4.51 -19.83
C CYS A 12 -0.88 3.27 -20.56
N GLN A 13 -1.76 2.58 -21.26
CA GLN A 13 -1.40 1.40 -22.06
C GLN A 13 -0.96 1.79 -23.47
N TYR A 14 -1.68 2.75 -24.08
CA TYR A 14 -1.39 3.34 -25.38
C TYR A 14 -1.69 4.83 -25.30
N ASP A 15 -1.32 5.60 -26.29
CA ASP A 15 -1.40 7.08 -26.32
C ASP A 15 -2.65 7.69 -25.72
N ALA A 16 -3.82 7.09 -25.91
CA ALA A 16 -5.10 7.59 -25.41
C ALA A 16 -5.88 6.54 -24.58
N VAL A 17 -5.30 5.36 -24.34
CA VAL A 17 -5.96 4.27 -23.63
C VAL A 17 -5.38 4.16 -22.22
N TRP A 18 -6.24 4.35 -21.23
CA TRP A 18 -5.91 4.28 -19.82
C TRP A 18 -6.63 3.11 -19.17
N VAL A 19 -5.91 2.32 -18.40
CA VAL A 19 -6.42 1.11 -17.76
C VAL A 19 -6.28 1.18 -16.26
N LYS A 20 -7.27 0.65 -15.54
CA LYS A 20 -7.24 0.47 -14.09
C LYS A 20 -8.02 -0.79 -13.72
N PRO A 21 -7.41 -1.78 -13.09
CA PRO A 21 -8.03 -3.07 -12.80
C PRO A 21 -8.86 -3.03 -11.50
N ASN A 22 -9.84 -2.15 -11.44
CA ASN A 22 -10.71 -1.99 -10.27
C ASN A 22 -12.14 -1.67 -10.71
N ARG A 23 -13.14 -2.34 -10.11
CA ARG A 23 -14.56 -2.08 -10.40
C ARG A 23 -15.00 -0.64 -10.14
N ARG A 24 -14.39 0.03 -9.14
CA ARG A 24 -14.65 1.45 -8.85
C ARG A 24 -14.00 2.41 -9.85
N ALA A 25 -13.15 1.89 -10.75
CA ALA A 25 -12.47 2.71 -11.75
C ALA A 25 -13.43 3.46 -12.68
N VAL A 26 -14.60 2.89 -12.96
CA VAL A 26 -15.62 3.52 -13.80
C VAL A 26 -16.11 4.83 -13.19
N ASP A 27 -16.42 4.84 -11.90
CA ASP A 27 -16.92 6.02 -11.21
C ASP A 27 -15.83 7.10 -11.10
N VAL A 28 -14.60 6.67 -10.79
CA VAL A 28 -13.44 7.57 -10.77
C VAL A 28 -13.20 8.19 -12.15
N ALA A 29 -13.25 7.38 -13.21
CA ALA A 29 -13.08 7.89 -14.58
C ALA A 29 -14.15 8.90 -14.95
N LYS A 30 -15.42 8.66 -14.62
CA LYS A 30 -16.52 9.60 -14.83
C LYS A 30 -16.28 10.94 -14.13
N THR A 31 -15.85 10.90 -12.87
CA THR A 31 -15.52 12.10 -12.10
C THR A 31 -14.40 12.89 -12.76
N VAL A 32 -13.30 12.22 -13.11
CA VAL A 32 -12.16 12.88 -13.78
C VAL A 32 -12.54 13.50 -15.12
N LEU A 33 -13.36 12.81 -15.93
CA LEU A 33 -13.81 13.36 -17.21
C LEU A 33 -14.71 14.58 -17.03
N ALA A 34 -15.60 14.55 -16.02
CA ALA A 34 -16.49 15.67 -15.70
C ALA A 34 -15.71 16.88 -15.16
N GLU A 35 -14.78 16.69 -14.24
CA GLU A 35 -13.94 17.76 -13.67
C GLU A 35 -13.06 18.45 -14.71
N LEU A 36 -12.67 17.72 -15.76
CA LEU A 36 -11.83 18.23 -16.84
C LEU A 36 -12.63 18.69 -18.06
N GLU A 37 -13.96 18.68 -17.98
CA GLU A 37 -14.86 19.06 -19.08
C GLU A 37 -14.54 18.35 -20.41
N ILE A 38 -14.19 17.03 -20.32
CA ILE A 38 -13.85 16.23 -21.49
C ILE A 38 -15.14 15.69 -22.12
N GLU A 39 -15.56 16.29 -23.22
CA GLU A 39 -16.77 15.89 -23.95
C GLU A 39 -16.58 14.60 -24.79
N GLN A 40 -15.36 14.37 -25.29
CA GLN A 40 -15.05 13.23 -26.17
C GLN A 40 -14.21 12.19 -25.42
N GLY A 41 -14.85 11.43 -24.55
CA GLY A 41 -14.24 10.33 -23.82
C GLY A 41 -15.17 9.13 -23.77
N SER A 42 -14.62 7.91 -23.94
CA SER A 42 -15.36 6.67 -23.79
C SER A 42 -14.81 5.86 -22.62
N ILE A 43 -15.70 5.32 -21.78
CA ILE A 43 -15.34 4.45 -20.66
C ILE A 43 -15.84 3.05 -20.98
N TYR A 44 -14.93 2.10 -20.94
CA TYR A 44 -15.24 0.69 -21.16
C TYR A 44 -14.96 -0.10 -19.88
N ASN A 45 -15.87 -1.01 -19.55
CA ASN A 45 -15.60 -2.09 -18.61
C ASN A 45 -15.39 -3.36 -19.44
N SER A 46 -14.19 -3.94 -19.39
CA SER A 46 -13.81 -5.08 -20.21
C SER A 46 -13.15 -6.16 -19.37
N GLU A 47 -13.24 -7.38 -19.87
CA GLU A 47 -12.52 -8.52 -19.33
C GLU A 47 -11.23 -8.74 -20.16
N TYR A 48 -10.12 -8.94 -19.45
CA TYR A 48 -8.86 -9.27 -20.09
C TYR A 48 -8.83 -10.75 -20.46
N MET A 49 -8.72 -11.00 -21.76
CA MET A 49 -8.51 -12.34 -22.31
C MET A 49 -7.03 -12.48 -22.66
N PRO A 50 -6.26 -13.37 -22.00
CA PRO A 50 -4.87 -13.60 -22.35
C PRO A 50 -4.73 -14.01 -23.81
N SER A 51 -3.82 -13.35 -24.54
CA SER A 51 -3.46 -13.72 -25.89
C SER A 51 -2.02 -14.23 -25.95
N SER A 52 -1.63 -14.85 -27.03
CA SER A 52 -0.25 -15.30 -27.25
C SER A 52 0.75 -14.15 -27.47
N SER A 53 0.25 -12.92 -27.63
CA SER A 53 1.06 -11.72 -27.79
C SER A 53 1.18 -10.95 -26.47
N GLU A 54 2.39 -10.79 -25.96
CA GLU A 54 2.67 -9.98 -24.78
C GLU A 54 2.50 -8.48 -25.05
N ALA A 55 2.52 -8.05 -26.29
CA ALA A 55 2.48 -6.63 -26.66
C ALA A 55 1.19 -5.92 -26.25
N GLY A 56 0.08 -6.65 -26.11
CA GLY A 56 -1.22 -6.11 -25.72
C GLY A 56 -1.57 -6.33 -24.23
N ASP A 57 -0.67 -6.89 -23.45
CA ASP A 57 -0.93 -7.20 -22.04
C ASP A 57 -1.11 -5.91 -21.21
N PRO A 58 -2.28 -5.68 -20.61
CA PRO A 58 -2.52 -4.48 -19.79
C PRO A 58 -1.62 -4.40 -18.55
N ARG A 59 -0.99 -5.52 -18.14
CA ARG A 59 -0.02 -5.52 -17.04
C ARG A 59 1.23 -4.71 -17.38
N ASN A 60 1.59 -4.63 -18.66
CA ASN A 60 2.76 -3.87 -19.14
C ASN A 60 2.59 -2.34 -18.95
N ALA A 61 1.35 -1.86 -18.79
CA ALA A 61 1.08 -0.46 -18.44
C ALA A 61 1.53 -0.09 -17.02
N PHE A 62 1.68 -1.09 -16.14
CA PHE A 62 2.08 -0.90 -14.75
C PHE A 62 3.56 -1.25 -14.60
N GLU A 63 4.34 -0.38 -14.02
CA GLU A 63 5.78 -0.60 -13.76
C GLU A 63 5.98 -1.61 -12.61
N LEU A 64 5.50 -2.86 -12.78
CA LEU A 64 5.48 -3.86 -11.72
C LEU A 64 6.87 -4.20 -11.18
N ASP A 65 7.91 -4.19 -12.01
CA ASP A 65 9.29 -4.44 -11.58
C ASP A 65 9.79 -3.36 -10.63
N LYS A 66 9.41 -2.11 -10.86
CA LYS A 66 9.74 -0.99 -10.00
C LYS A 66 9.05 -1.11 -8.64
N VAL A 67 7.77 -1.46 -8.65
CA VAL A 67 7.00 -1.71 -7.42
C VAL A 67 7.54 -2.92 -6.68
N GLN A 68 7.86 -4.00 -7.38
CA GLN A 68 8.52 -5.19 -6.84
C GLN A 68 9.82 -4.83 -6.11
N SER A 69 10.67 -4.01 -6.73
CA SER A 69 11.93 -3.54 -6.14
C SER A 69 11.68 -2.73 -4.87
N THR A 70 10.59 -1.96 -4.82
CA THR A 70 10.20 -1.20 -3.63
C THR A 70 9.77 -2.12 -2.48
N TYR A 71 9.01 -3.18 -2.78
CA TYR A 71 8.65 -4.21 -1.80
C TYR A 71 9.88 -4.95 -1.27
N ILE A 72 10.82 -5.34 -2.13
CA ILE A 72 12.05 -6.03 -1.73
C ILE A 72 12.87 -5.15 -0.80
N ARG A 73 13.01 -3.85 -1.10
CA ARG A 73 13.71 -2.90 -0.25
C ARG A 73 13.03 -2.77 1.12
N PHE A 74 11.70 -2.66 1.15
CA PHE A 74 10.92 -2.64 2.39
C PHE A 74 11.18 -3.90 3.23
N ILE A 75 11.12 -5.08 2.63
CA ILE A 75 11.40 -6.36 3.30
C ILE A 75 12.81 -6.33 3.89
N SER A 76 13.82 -5.97 3.10
CA SER A 76 15.22 -5.97 3.55
C SER A 76 15.48 -5.02 4.72
N GLU A 77 14.76 -3.91 4.79
CA GLU A 77 14.86 -2.94 5.89
C GLU A 77 14.20 -3.45 7.18
N PHE A 78 13.01 -4.04 7.09
CA PHE A 78 12.19 -4.33 8.27
C PHE A 78 12.19 -5.80 8.71
N GLU A 79 12.55 -6.75 7.87
CA GLU A 79 12.55 -8.18 8.24
C GLU A 79 13.47 -8.48 9.44
N LYS A 80 14.66 -7.85 9.47
CA LYS A 80 15.58 -7.98 10.61
C LYS A 80 15.00 -7.42 11.90
N VAL A 81 14.19 -6.36 11.80
CA VAL A 81 13.50 -5.76 12.95
C VAL A 81 12.44 -6.71 13.49
N ALA A 82 11.68 -7.36 12.61
CA ALA A 82 10.66 -8.36 12.95
C ALA A 82 11.28 -9.59 13.62
N GLN A 83 12.42 -10.07 13.11
CA GLN A 83 13.11 -11.26 13.59
C GLN A 83 13.87 -11.02 14.90
N ALA A 84 14.30 -9.80 15.18
CA ALA A 84 15.11 -9.44 16.34
C ALA A 84 14.29 -9.36 17.64
N ARG A 85 13.54 -10.44 17.97
CA ARG A 85 12.72 -10.52 19.20
C ARG A 85 13.53 -10.39 20.51
N MET A 86 14.84 -10.67 20.45
CA MET A 86 15.73 -10.68 21.63
C MET A 86 16.49 -9.35 21.83
N VAL A 87 16.41 -8.41 20.88
CA VAL A 87 17.07 -7.12 21.04
C VAL A 87 16.21 -6.24 21.94
N ARG A 88 16.74 -5.90 23.11
CA ARG A 88 16.10 -4.92 24.02
C ARG A 88 16.11 -3.55 23.36
N ARG A 89 14.92 -3.06 23.02
CA ARG A 89 14.71 -1.69 22.53
C ARG A 89 14.08 -0.85 23.62
N THR A 90 14.47 0.40 23.68
CA THR A 90 13.78 1.40 24.52
C THR A 90 12.39 1.69 23.95
N ALA A 91 11.50 2.20 24.79
CA ALA A 91 10.15 2.61 24.37
C ALA A 91 10.20 3.66 23.23
N ALA A 92 11.14 4.61 23.32
CA ALA A 92 11.35 5.64 22.30
C ALA A 92 11.84 5.06 20.96
N GLU A 93 12.75 4.08 20.97
CA GLU A 93 13.19 3.38 19.78
C GLU A 93 12.04 2.61 19.12
N CYS A 94 11.20 1.95 19.91
CA CYS A 94 10.01 1.25 19.38
C CYS A 94 9.05 2.22 18.69
N LEU A 95 8.77 3.39 19.28
CA LEU A 95 7.91 4.40 18.68
C LEU A 95 8.51 4.94 17.38
N THR A 96 9.79 5.30 17.39
CA THR A 96 10.49 5.82 16.21
C THR A 96 10.49 4.82 15.05
N LEU A 97 10.81 3.56 15.32
CA LEU A 97 10.79 2.49 14.32
C LEU A 97 9.38 2.24 13.78
N ARG A 98 8.37 2.32 14.63
CA ARG A 98 6.97 2.13 14.21
C ARG A 98 6.49 3.26 13.30
N ILE A 99 6.88 4.50 13.56
CA ILE A 99 6.59 5.64 12.66
C ILE A 99 7.27 5.43 11.31
N ARG A 100 8.56 5.08 11.29
CA ARG A 100 9.30 4.78 10.06
C ARG A 100 8.68 3.61 9.27
N LEU A 101 8.26 2.55 9.95
CA LEU A 101 7.57 1.41 9.34
C LEU A 101 6.28 1.86 8.64
N MET A 102 5.47 2.68 9.31
CA MET A 102 4.21 3.18 8.76
C MET A 102 4.42 4.08 7.54
N ASP A 103 5.41 4.96 7.59
CA ASP A 103 5.72 5.86 6.47
C ASP A 103 6.26 5.09 5.26
N ALA A 104 7.16 4.13 5.49
CA ALA A 104 7.68 3.26 4.45
C ALA A 104 6.53 2.43 3.82
N TRP A 105 5.65 1.85 4.64
CA TRP A 105 4.52 1.07 4.15
C TRP A 105 3.55 1.90 3.31
N ARG A 106 3.20 3.11 3.77
CA ARG A 106 2.35 4.04 3.00
C ARG A 106 2.97 4.41 1.66
N SER A 107 4.29 4.63 1.65
CA SER A 107 5.02 4.94 0.41
C SER A 107 4.98 3.79 -0.59
N VAL A 108 5.10 2.54 -0.13
CA VAL A 108 5.00 1.34 -0.98
C VAL A 108 3.60 1.18 -1.54
N ILE A 109 2.56 1.28 -0.69
CA ILE A 109 1.16 1.12 -1.12
C ILE A 109 0.74 2.19 -2.14
N LYS A 110 1.23 3.41 -2.00
CA LYS A 110 0.92 4.48 -2.97
C LYS A 110 1.44 4.19 -4.39
N GLN A 111 2.48 3.37 -4.51
CA GLN A 111 3.06 2.99 -5.78
C GLN A 111 2.45 1.69 -6.35
N ASP A 112 1.75 0.91 -5.52
CA ASP A 112 1.14 -0.35 -5.95
C ASP A 112 -0.17 -0.09 -6.70
N PRO A 113 -0.29 -0.53 -7.96
CA PRO A 113 -1.52 -0.39 -8.74
C PRO A 113 -2.68 -1.24 -8.21
N SER A 114 -2.46 -2.03 -7.16
CA SER A 114 -3.45 -2.90 -6.52
C SER A 114 -4.07 -3.91 -7.50
N LEU A 115 -3.25 -4.47 -8.39
CA LEU A 115 -3.69 -5.54 -9.28
C LEU A 115 -4.19 -6.75 -8.49
N PRO A 116 -5.22 -7.47 -8.99
CA PRO A 116 -5.59 -8.78 -8.47
C PRO A 116 -4.39 -9.74 -8.48
N ASP A 117 -4.31 -10.63 -7.50
CA ASP A 117 -3.18 -11.56 -7.36
C ASP A 117 -2.99 -12.45 -8.59
N ALA A 118 -4.09 -12.80 -9.28
CA ALA A 118 -4.06 -13.56 -10.52
C ALA A 118 -3.34 -12.86 -11.69
N LEU A 119 -3.17 -11.56 -11.61
CA LEU A 119 -2.46 -10.75 -12.63
C LEU A 119 -1.03 -10.40 -12.22
N LEU A 120 -0.60 -10.80 -11.03
CA LEU A 120 0.76 -10.51 -10.56
C LEU A 120 1.74 -11.59 -11.04
N PRO A 121 3.00 -11.22 -11.30
CA PRO A 121 4.06 -12.18 -11.56
C PRO A 121 4.22 -13.20 -10.44
N ALA A 122 4.65 -14.41 -10.77
CA ALA A 122 4.99 -15.41 -9.78
C ALA A 122 6.09 -14.89 -8.83
N GLY A 123 5.91 -15.10 -7.54
CA GLY A 123 6.87 -14.61 -6.54
C GLY A 123 6.82 -13.11 -6.26
N TYR A 124 5.74 -12.43 -6.65
CA TYR A 124 5.57 -11.00 -6.37
C TYR A 124 5.58 -10.73 -4.86
N ALA A 125 6.41 -9.78 -4.43
CA ALA A 125 6.78 -9.63 -3.02
C ALA A 125 5.71 -8.98 -2.12
N ARG A 126 4.55 -8.56 -2.66
CA ARG A 126 3.48 -7.89 -1.91
C ARG A 126 3.03 -8.67 -0.67
N GLY A 127 2.76 -9.96 -0.81
CA GLY A 127 2.33 -10.82 0.31
C GLY A 127 3.39 -10.87 1.41
N ARG A 128 4.64 -11.18 1.04
CA ARG A 128 5.76 -11.22 2.00
C ARG A 128 6.00 -9.87 2.67
N ALA A 129 5.93 -8.78 1.93
CA ALA A 129 6.09 -7.44 2.51
C ALA A 129 4.99 -7.11 3.51
N ARG A 130 3.75 -7.52 3.23
CA ARG A 130 2.63 -7.41 4.17
C ARG A 130 2.89 -8.20 5.45
N ASP A 131 3.37 -9.44 5.34
CA ASP A 131 3.66 -10.28 6.50
C ASP A 131 4.77 -9.67 7.36
N VAL A 132 5.84 -9.15 6.74
CA VAL A 132 6.91 -8.42 7.43
C VAL A 132 6.36 -7.15 8.10
N PHE A 133 5.50 -6.39 7.43
CA PHE A 133 4.84 -5.22 8.02
C PHE A 133 4.06 -5.59 9.27
N LEU A 134 3.18 -6.58 9.19
CA LEU A 134 2.33 -7.01 10.30
C LEU A 134 3.16 -7.51 11.48
N ALA A 135 4.13 -8.39 11.22
CA ALA A 135 5.01 -8.93 12.26
C ALA A 135 5.83 -7.83 12.96
N THR A 136 6.35 -6.87 12.19
CA THR A 136 7.12 -5.75 12.74
C THR A 136 6.23 -4.80 13.54
N TYR A 137 5.06 -4.48 13.01
CA TYR A 137 4.08 -3.61 13.64
C TYR A 137 3.65 -4.12 15.01
N ASP A 138 3.34 -5.42 15.11
CA ASP A 138 2.96 -6.07 16.36
C ASP A 138 4.13 -6.17 17.35
N ALA A 139 5.32 -6.51 16.87
CA ALA A 139 6.51 -6.59 17.72
C ALA A 139 6.90 -5.25 18.37
N LEU A 140 6.68 -4.14 17.68
CA LEU A 140 6.98 -2.79 18.18
C LEU A 140 5.84 -2.19 19.00
N GLY A 141 4.64 -2.75 18.90
CA GLY A 141 3.41 -2.21 19.49
C GLY A 141 3.50 -1.87 20.97
N PRO A 142 3.82 -2.84 21.85
CA PRO A 142 3.84 -2.61 23.29
C PRO A 142 4.83 -1.53 23.72
N GLY A 143 6.04 -1.50 23.12
CA GLY A 143 7.05 -0.49 23.42
C GLY A 143 6.63 0.91 22.95
N ALA A 144 6.09 1.00 21.75
CA ALA A 144 5.60 2.27 21.20
C ALA A 144 4.44 2.83 22.04
N GLU A 145 3.51 1.98 22.48
CA GLU A 145 2.41 2.37 23.36
C GLU A 145 2.92 2.88 24.71
N ALA A 146 3.90 2.22 25.32
CA ALA A 146 4.51 2.67 26.57
C ALA A 146 5.12 4.06 26.42
N CYS A 147 5.83 4.33 25.32
CA CYS A 147 6.41 5.65 25.04
C CYS A 147 5.34 6.73 24.90
N VAL A 148 4.26 6.45 24.15
CA VAL A 148 3.17 7.42 23.97
C VAL A 148 2.47 7.72 25.30
N ARG A 149 2.26 6.72 26.16
CA ARG A 149 1.70 6.93 27.50
C ARG A 149 2.59 7.79 28.38
N GLU A 150 3.91 7.58 28.32
CA GLU A 150 4.88 8.39 29.07
C GLU A 150 4.85 9.84 28.62
N ILE A 151 4.84 10.10 27.30
CA ILE A 151 4.73 11.46 26.74
C ILE A 151 3.40 12.10 27.17
N ALA A 152 2.27 11.37 27.07
CA ALA A 152 0.97 11.88 27.48
C ALA A 152 0.92 12.26 28.96
N ALA A 153 1.53 11.43 29.81
CA ALA A 153 1.63 11.72 31.25
C ALA A 153 2.45 12.98 31.52
N GLN A 154 3.56 13.20 30.83
CA GLN A 154 4.38 14.41 30.91
C GLN A 154 3.62 15.66 30.46
N CYS A 155 2.69 15.53 29.53
CA CYS A 155 1.84 16.61 29.04
C CYS A 155 0.57 16.81 29.86
N GLY A 156 0.33 16.05 30.94
CA GLY A 156 -0.88 16.13 31.75
C GLY A 156 -2.14 15.61 31.05
N ILE A 157 -2.01 14.82 30.00
CA ILE A 157 -3.12 14.27 29.21
C ILE A 157 -3.55 12.93 29.82
N ALA A 158 -4.86 12.78 30.12
CA ALA A 158 -5.41 11.51 30.56
C ALA A 158 -5.28 10.44 29.42
N HIS A 159 -4.53 9.37 29.68
CA HIS A 159 -4.10 8.38 28.69
C HIS A 159 -4.88 7.06 28.74
N THR A 160 -6.02 7.03 29.39
CA THR A 160 -6.87 5.82 29.56
C THR A 160 -7.38 5.21 28.25
N GLN A 161 -7.30 5.92 27.13
CA GLN A 161 -7.80 5.47 25.83
C GLN A 161 -6.68 5.07 24.83
N LEU A 162 -5.41 5.20 25.21
CA LEU A 162 -4.30 4.82 24.32
C LEU A 162 -4.12 3.30 24.34
N ARG A 163 -4.44 2.65 23.21
CA ARG A 163 -4.32 1.20 23.03
C ARG A 163 -3.53 0.87 21.79
N HIS A 164 -2.69 -0.16 21.89
CA HIS A 164 -2.18 -0.83 20.71
C HIS A 164 -3.28 -1.70 20.11
N PHE A 165 -3.52 -1.54 18.81
CA PHE A 165 -4.38 -2.44 18.05
C PHE A 165 -3.48 -3.44 17.31
N PRO A 166 -3.46 -4.73 17.72
CA PRO A 166 -2.72 -5.74 16.99
C PRO A 166 -3.32 -5.97 15.61
N SER A 167 -2.46 -6.35 14.67
CA SER A 167 -2.86 -6.60 13.27
C SER A 167 -3.84 -7.76 13.10
N SER A 168 -3.93 -8.62 14.10
CA SER A 168 -4.79 -9.83 14.12
C SER A 168 -6.24 -9.57 14.49
N LEU A 169 -6.68 -8.33 14.63
CA LEU A 169 -8.11 -8.05 14.78
C LEU A 169 -8.85 -8.51 13.52
N PRO A 170 -9.89 -9.35 13.66
CA PRO A 170 -10.66 -9.84 12.52
C PRO A 170 -11.23 -8.66 11.74
N THR A 171 -11.00 -8.66 10.43
CA THR A 171 -11.61 -7.70 9.51
C THR A 171 -13.10 -8.02 9.37
N THR A 172 -13.87 -7.80 10.41
CA THR A 172 -15.31 -7.67 10.36
C THR A 172 -15.63 -6.20 10.37
N LEU A 173 -15.50 -5.57 9.21
CA LEU A 173 -16.23 -4.35 8.90
C LEU A 173 -17.54 -4.77 8.25
N PRO A 174 -18.68 -4.22 8.74
CA PRO A 174 -20.00 -4.49 8.20
C PRO A 174 -20.16 -4.03 6.74
#